data_017ba9f8cb5f9fc02c17b69cee49776f
#
_entry.id   017ba9f8cb5f9fc02c17b69cee49776f
#
_cell.length_a   1.000
_cell.length_b   1.000
_cell.length_c   1.000
_cell.angle_alpha   90.00
_cell.angle_beta   90.00
_cell.angle_gamma   90.00
#
_symmetry.space_group_name_H-M   'P 1'
#
loop_
_entity.id
_entity.type
_entity.pdbx_description
1 polymer ?
#
loop_
_entity_poly.entity_id
_entity_poly.type
_entity_poly.pdbx_seq_one_letter_code
_entity_poly.pdbx_strand_id
1 'polypeptide(L)'
;MATVKANPIVGRGTSLRAWQASSQLQAMAAVDIRTLVPQGARAVIVAPHPDDEILGCGGLLQLLAAQGRELLLISVTDGCASHPGSRRWPVQRLSQVRPQESAEGLRRLGLPLQRITWLRAGFEDSRVARDEAALTQFIQGCLRAGDVLFSTWCEDGHCDHEAVGRACALAARAAGASLKELPIWTWHWADPEGRQLPWERARKVLLSPAQVARKRHAIHAFASQLEGDPQIGLAPVLAPHIIERLLQPFEVVFL
;
A
#
# COMPACT_ATOMS: atom_id res chain seq x y z
N MET A 1 27.31 -11.09 7.43
CA MET A 1 26.34 -10.75 6.36
C MET A 1 25.05 -11.49 6.68
N ALA A 2 24.00 -10.80 7.14
CA ALA A 2 22.71 -11.41 7.34
C ALA A 2 22.12 -11.73 5.95
N THR A 3 21.89 -12.99 5.66
CA THR A 3 21.13 -13.41 4.47
C THR A 3 19.72 -12.88 4.64
N VAL A 4 19.37 -11.86 3.86
CA VAL A 4 17.99 -11.43 3.71
C VAL A 4 17.22 -12.64 3.18
N LYS A 5 16.37 -13.23 4.00
CA LYS A 5 15.43 -14.26 3.56
C LYS A 5 14.52 -13.57 2.56
N ALA A 6 14.70 -13.87 1.26
CA ALA A 6 13.74 -13.47 0.26
C ALA A 6 12.39 -14.09 0.63
N ASN A 7 11.40 -13.27 0.96
CA ASN A 7 10.03 -13.71 1.16
C ASN A 7 9.37 -13.80 -0.22
N PRO A 8 9.27 -15.00 -0.83
CA PRO A 8 8.84 -15.08 -2.21
C PRO A 8 7.33 -14.85 -2.30
N ILE A 9 6.94 -13.87 -3.08
CA ILE A 9 5.55 -13.61 -3.46
C ILE A 9 5.20 -14.59 -4.60
N VAL A 10 5.09 -15.88 -4.26
CA VAL A 10 4.84 -16.95 -5.24
C VAL A 10 3.69 -17.87 -4.79
N GLY A 11 3.00 -18.45 -5.78
CA GLY A 11 1.93 -19.41 -5.52
C GLY A 11 0.68 -18.78 -4.90
N ARG A 12 -0.05 -19.56 -4.08
CA ARG A 12 -1.30 -19.10 -3.47
C ARG A 12 -1.10 -18.37 -2.15
N GLY A 13 0.07 -18.50 -1.55
CA GLY A 13 0.39 -17.91 -0.24
C GLY A 13 -0.50 -18.36 0.90
N THR A 14 -0.44 -17.65 2.02
CA THR A 14 -1.24 -17.89 3.23
C THR A 14 -2.72 -17.65 2.94
N SER A 15 -3.57 -18.63 3.29
CA SER A 15 -5.00 -18.54 2.98
C SER A 15 -5.73 -17.52 3.87
N LEU A 16 -6.80 -16.93 3.35
CA LEU A 16 -7.69 -16.07 4.15
C LEU A 16 -8.20 -16.79 5.40
N ARG A 17 -8.51 -18.09 5.29
CA ARG A 17 -8.97 -18.91 6.42
C ARG A 17 -7.92 -19.00 7.52
N ALA A 18 -6.64 -19.14 7.17
CA ALA A 18 -5.56 -19.15 8.14
C ALA A 18 -5.46 -17.80 8.88
N TRP A 19 -5.55 -16.69 8.14
CA TRP A 19 -5.59 -15.36 8.74
C TRP A 19 -6.79 -15.16 9.66
N GLN A 20 -7.99 -15.59 9.26
CA GLN A 20 -9.20 -15.49 10.09
C GLN A 20 -9.14 -16.35 11.36
N ALA A 21 -8.40 -17.46 11.32
CA ALA A 21 -8.19 -18.33 12.47
C ALA A 21 -7.09 -17.83 13.41
N SER A 22 -6.29 -16.84 13.00
CA SER A 22 -5.14 -16.35 13.78
C SER A 22 -5.56 -15.74 15.11
N SER A 23 -5.00 -16.28 16.19
CA SER A 23 -5.15 -15.75 17.55
C SER A 23 -4.55 -14.34 17.67
N GLN A 24 -3.40 -14.11 17.02
CA GLN A 24 -2.73 -12.81 16.99
C GLN A 24 -3.59 -11.77 16.30
N LEU A 25 -4.12 -12.11 15.11
CA LEU A 25 -5.00 -11.21 14.39
C LEU A 25 -6.30 -10.93 15.17
N GLN A 26 -6.89 -11.92 15.82
CA GLN A 26 -8.09 -11.74 16.63
C GLN A 26 -7.85 -10.83 17.84
N ALA A 27 -6.72 -11.02 18.54
CA ALA A 27 -6.34 -10.23 19.72
C ALA A 27 -5.89 -8.79 19.40
N MET A 28 -5.60 -8.48 18.13
CA MET A 28 -5.09 -7.17 17.72
C MET A 28 -6.07 -6.05 18.09
N ALA A 29 -5.59 -5.05 18.84
CA ALA A 29 -6.38 -3.90 19.25
C ALA A 29 -6.77 -3.00 18.06
N ALA A 30 -7.94 -2.40 18.13
CA ALA A 30 -8.35 -1.35 17.21
C ALA A 30 -7.75 0.01 17.58
N VAL A 31 -7.57 0.87 16.59
CA VAL A 31 -7.18 2.27 16.77
C VAL A 31 -8.22 3.18 16.12
N ASP A 32 -8.59 4.25 16.82
CA ASP A 32 -9.46 5.29 16.25
C ASP A 32 -8.65 6.14 15.27
N ILE A 33 -9.26 6.47 14.13
CA ILE A 33 -8.63 7.29 13.09
C ILE A 33 -8.22 8.67 13.62
N ARG A 34 -8.95 9.24 14.60
CA ARG A 34 -8.63 10.54 15.21
C ARG A 34 -7.39 10.48 16.10
N THR A 35 -7.12 9.31 16.68
CA THR A 35 -5.88 9.06 17.42
C THR A 35 -4.73 8.82 16.45
N LEU A 36 -5.00 8.07 15.38
CA LEU A 36 -3.98 7.73 14.38
C LEU A 36 -3.51 8.97 13.60
N VAL A 37 -4.46 9.84 13.20
CA VAL A 37 -4.19 11.12 12.54
C VAL A 37 -4.92 12.24 13.33
N PRO A 38 -4.23 12.92 14.24
CA PRO A 38 -4.82 13.99 15.07
C PRO A 38 -5.41 15.13 14.23
N GLN A 39 -6.30 15.89 14.85
CA GLN A 39 -6.85 17.07 14.19
C GLN A 39 -5.75 18.07 13.86
N GLY A 40 -5.78 18.61 12.64
CA GLY A 40 -4.75 19.53 12.13
C GLY A 40 -3.53 18.85 11.54
N ALA A 41 -3.31 17.55 11.77
CA ALA A 41 -2.26 16.81 11.09
C ALA A 41 -2.66 16.47 9.65
N ARG A 42 -1.71 16.60 8.72
CA ARG A 42 -1.84 16.14 7.34
C ARG A 42 -1.49 14.65 7.27
N ALA A 43 -2.28 13.89 6.53
CA ALA A 43 -1.94 12.51 6.19
C ALA A 43 -1.18 12.47 4.85
N VAL A 44 -0.03 11.83 4.84
CA VAL A 44 0.80 11.64 3.64
C VAL A 44 0.85 10.15 3.32
N ILE A 45 0.40 9.78 2.14
CA ILE A 45 0.40 8.40 1.68
C ILE A 45 1.52 8.26 0.64
N VAL A 46 2.45 7.33 0.86
CA VAL A 46 3.52 7.01 -0.09
C VAL A 46 3.30 5.60 -0.61
N ALA A 47 2.88 5.52 -1.88
CA ALA A 47 2.59 4.28 -2.57
C ALA A 47 3.72 3.92 -3.52
N PRO A 48 4.39 2.76 -3.35
CA PRO A 48 5.38 2.26 -4.30
C PRO A 48 4.84 2.15 -5.72
N HIS A 49 3.65 1.55 -5.88
CA HIS A 49 3.01 1.33 -7.18
C HIS A 49 1.59 1.88 -7.19
N PRO A 50 1.03 2.17 -8.39
CA PRO A 50 -0.38 2.49 -8.56
C PRO A 50 -1.24 1.26 -8.24
N ASP A 51 -1.90 1.25 -7.11
CA ASP A 51 -2.81 0.33 -6.45
C ASP A 51 -2.52 0.20 -4.94
N ASP A 52 -1.29 0.37 -4.49
CA ASP A 52 -0.89 0.20 -3.08
C ASP A 52 -1.66 1.16 -2.14
N GLU A 53 -1.98 2.38 -2.60
CA GLU A 53 -2.77 3.36 -1.85
C GLU A 53 -4.21 2.88 -1.60
N ILE A 54 -4.72 2.01 -2.48
CA ILE A 54 -6.05 1.41 -2.31
C ILE A 54 -5.94 0.09 -1.53
N LEU A 55 -4.96 -0.74 -1.88
CA LEU A 55 -4.77 -2.06 -1.28
C LEU A 55 -4.43 -1.95 0.22
N GLY A 56 -3.48 -1.08 0.56
CA GLY A 56 -3.01 -0.89 1.93
C GLY A 56 -3.92 -0.03 2.79
N CYS A 57 -4.51 1.04 2.23
CA CYS A 57 -5.20 2.04 3.04
C CYS A 57 -6.45 2.67 2.39
N GLY A 58 -7.12 1.97 1.47
CA GLY A 58 -8.33 2.48 0.81
C GLY A 58 -9.49 2.76 1.77
N GLY A 59 -9.62 1.98 2.84
CA GLY A 59 -10.58 2.25 3.91
C GLY A 59 -10.17 3.44 4.79
N LEU A 60 -8.90 3.50 5.17
CA LEU A 60 -8.30 4.60 5.91
C LEU A 60 -8.48 5.94 5.16
N LEU A 61 -8.22 5.95 3.85
CA LEU A 61 -8.42 7.14 3.00
C LEU A 61 -9.86 7.64 3.04
N GLN A 62 -10.87 6.74 3.00
CA GLN A 62 -12.28 7.10 3.14
C GLN A 62 -12.57 7.75 4.51
N LEU A 63 -11.99 7.21 5.59
CA LEU A 63 -12.15 7.75 6.94
C LEU A 63 -11.51 9.13 7.08
N LEU A 64 -10.30 9.32 6.55
CA LEU A 64 -9.59 10.59 6.56
C LEU A 64 -10.34 11.67 5.77
N ALA A 65 -10.83 11.33 4.57
CA ALA A 65 -11.62 12.24 3.74
C ALA A 65 -12.93 12.65 4.41
N ALA A 66 -13.63 11.70 5.06
CA ALA A 66 -14.85 11.97 5.82
C ALA A 66 -14.62 12.93 7.01
N GLN A 67 -13.40 12.96 7.55
CA GLN A 67 -12.99 13.88 8.61
C GLN A 67 -12.38 15.19 8.07
N GLY A 68 -12.37 15.40 6.76
CA GLY A 68 -11.81 16.59 6.14
C GLY A 68 -10.31 16.76 6.35
N ARG A 69 -9.56 15.66 6.51
CA ARG A 69 -8.10 15.72 6.66
C ARG A 69 -7.43 16.17 5.36
N GLU A 70 -6.38 16.99 5.49
CA GLU A 70 -5.50 17.29 4.36
C GLU A 70 -4.77 16.02 3.92
N LEU A 71 -4.79 15.71 2.63
CA LEU A 71 -4.21 14.51 2.05
C LEU A 71 -3.14 14.86 1.03
N LEU A 72 -1.96 14.27 1.18
CA LEU A 72 -0.91 14.24 0.17
C LEU A 72 -0.71 12.77 -0.24
N LEU A 73 -0.81 12.50 -1.55
CA LEU A 73 -0.47 11.21 -2.13
C LEU A 73 0.84 11.36 -2.93
N ILE A 74 1.79 10.48 -2.67
CA ILE A 74 3.04 10.35 -3.42
C ILE A 74 3.06 8.96 -4.07
N SER A 75 2.92 8.90 -5.39
CA SER A 75 3.17 7.68 -6.17
C SER A 75 4.63 7.64 -6.55
N VAL A 76 5.35 6.62 -6.08
CA VAL A 76 6.81 6.52 -6.24
C VAL A 76 7.16 6.12 -7.66
N THR A 77 6.53 5.06 -8.18
CA THR A 77 6.70 4.58 -9.56
C THR A 77 5.39 4.62 -10.32
N ASP A 78 5.45 4.39 -11.63
CA ASP A 78 4.26 4.18 -12.47
C ASP A 78 3.88 2.70 -12.60
N GLY A 79 4.58 1.80 -11.90
CA GLY A 79 4.26 0.37 -11.86
C GLY A 79 4.38 -0.34 -13.21
N CYS A 80 5.29 0.09 -14.07
CA CYS A 80 5.36 -0.36 -15.46
C CYS A 80 6.11 -1.68 -15.68
N ALA A 81 6.69 -2.28 -14.62
CA ALA A 81 7.40 -3.56 -14.69
C ALA A 81 6.52 -4.77 -14.29
N SER A 82 5.24 -4.58 -14.01
CA SER A 82 4.34 -5.63 -13.50
C SER A 82 4.11 -6.80 -14.46
N HIS A 83 4.30 -6.62 -15.79
CA HIS A 83 4.01 -7.63 -16.81
C HIS A 83 5.21 -7.85 -17.75
N PRO A 84 6.32 -8.43 -17.26
CA PRO A 84 7.53 -8.62 -18.07
C PRO A 84 7.25 -9.51 -19.28
N GLY A 85 7.66 -9.03 -20.47
CA GLY A 85 7.49 -9.76 -21.73
C GLY A 85 6.09 -9.73 -22.34
N SER A 86 5.09 -9.13 -21.70
CA SER A 86 3.74 -9.03 -22.23
C SER A 86 3.66 -8.07 -23.42
N ARG A 87 3.01 -8.53 -24.51
CA ARG A 87 2.63 -7.66 -25.63
C ARG A 87 1.29 -6.96 -25.38
N ARG A 88 0.46 -7.54 -24.52
CA ARG A 88 -0.82 -6.93 -24.09
C ARG A 88 -0.60 -5.74 -23.18
N TRP A 89 0.36 -5.86 -22.26
CA TRP A 89 0.71 -4.88 -21.25
C TRP A 89 2.19 -4.43 -21.35
N PRO A 90 2.62 -3.82 -22.48
CA PRO A 90 3.99 -3.34 -22.59
C PRO A 90 4.23 -2.15 -21.64
N VAL A 91 5.49 -1.94 -21.28
CA VAL A 91 5.94 -0.88 -20.34
C VAL A 91 5.31 0.49 -20.66
N GLN A 92 5.33 0.88 -21.94
CA GLN A 92 4.78 2.18 -22.39
C GLN A 92 3.27 2.31 -22.16
N ARG A 93 2.53 1.21 -22.30
CA ARG A 93 1.09 1.20 -22.02
C ARG A 93 0.83 1.24 -20.53
N LEU A 94 1.55 0.44 -19.74
CA LEU A 94 1.40 0.41 -18.29
C LEU A 94 1.71 1.76 -17.65
N SER A 95 2.78 2.45 -18.06
CA SER A 95 3.13 3.77 -17.54
C SER A 95 2.06 4.86 -17.78
N GLN A 96 1.17 4.65 -18.74
CA GLN A 96 0.03 5.54 -19.01
C GLN A 96 -1.24 5.08 -18.31
N VAL A 97 -1.53 3.78 -18.33
CA VAL A 97 -2.79 3.22 -17.84
C VAL A 97 -2.83 3.17 -16.32
N ARG A 98 -1.76 2.70 -15.66
CA ARG A 98 -1.78 2.49 -14.20
C ARG A 98 -2.01 3.76 -13.38
N PRO A 99 -1.43 4.93 -13.70
CA PRO A 99 -1.80 6.17 -13.02
C PRO A 99 -3.26 6.59 -13.22
N GLN A 100 -3.86 6.25 -14.38
CA GLN A 100 -5.29 6.49 -14.64
C GLN A 100 -6.18 5.54 -13.83
N GLU A 101 -5.76 4.29 -13.67
CA GLU A 101 -6.43 3.30 -12.82
C GLU A 101 -6.40 3.74 -11.35
N SER A 102 -5.26 4.26 -10.84
CA SER A 102 -5.18 4.90 -9.52
C SER A 102 -6.18 6.04 -9.38
N ALA A 103 -6.21 6.96 -10.34
CA ALA A 103 -7.16 8.08 -10.31
C ALA A 103 -8.61 7.61 -10.27
N GLU A 104 -8.95 6.58 -11.05
CA GLU A 104 -10.27 5.98 -11.05
C GLU A 104 -10.55 5.23 -9.75
N GLY A 105 -9.58 4.49 -9.20
CA GLY A 105 -9.68 3.83 -7.90
C GLY A 105 -10.01 4.82 -6.78
N LEU A 106 -9.29 5.94 -6.72
CA LEU A 106 -9.54 7.01 -5.75
C LEU A 106 -10.94 7.63 -5.91
N ARG A 107 -11.43 7.83 -7.17
CA ARG A 107 -12.80 8.28 -7.40
C ARG A 107 -13.84 7.27 -6.91
N ARG A 108 -13.63 5.98 -7.16
CA ARG A 108 -14.52 4.89 -6.70
C ARG A 108 -14.54 4.74 -5.18
N LEU A 109 -13.48 5.15 -4.48
CA LEU A 109 -13.50 5.29 -3.01
C LEU A 109 -14.40 6.45 -2.55
N GLY A 110 -14.81 7.35 -3.44
CA GLY A 110 -15.55 8.55 -3.12
C GLY A 110 -14.67 9.72 -2.69
N LEU A 111 -13.40 9.71 -3.08
CA LEU A 111 -12.46 10.78 -2.73
C LEU A 111 -12.56 11.96 -3.73
N PRO A 112 -12.64 13.20 -3.24
CA PRO A 112 -12.60 14.37 -4.08
C PRO A 112 -11.16 14.64 -4.55
N LEU A 113 -10.78 14.18 -5.73
CA LEU A 113 -9.39 14.27 -6.22
C LEU A 113 -8.85 15.70 -6.22
N GLN A 114 -9.71 16.70 -6.45
CA GLN A 114 -9.35 18.11 -6.40
C GLN A 114 -8.93 18.61 -5.00
N ARG A 115 -9.16 17.81 -3.95
CA ARG A 115 -8.73 18.08 -2.58
C ARG A 115 -7.52 17.26 -2.15
N ILE A 116 -7.00 16.41 -3.04
CA ILE A 116 -5.81 15.61 -2.80
C ILE A 116 -4.67 16.26 -3.55
N THR A 117 -3.61 16.65 -2.84
CA THR A 117 -2.35 16.94 -3.50
C THR A 117 -1.74 15.62 -3.93
N TRP A 118 -1.55 15.43 -5.23
CA TRP A 118 -0.99 14.19 -5.76
C TRP A 118 0.30 14.45 -6.52
N LEU A 119 1.38 13.84 -6.06
CA LEU A 119 2.71 13.92 -6.66
C LEU A 119 3.10 12.55 -7.24
N ARG A 120 3.67 12.56 -8.44
CA ARG A 120 4.30 11.39 -9.05
C ARG A 120 5.79 11.60 -9.05
N ALA A 121 6.53 10.74 -8.35
CA ALA A 121 7.96 10.90 -8.15
C ALA A 121 8.79 10.38 -9.33
N GLY A 122 8.25 9.43 -10.12
CA GLY A 122 8.85 8.97 -11.38
C GLY A 122 10.07 8.08 -11.21
N PHE A 123 10.22 7.39 -10.09
CA PHE A 123 11.28 6.39 -9.88
C PHE A 123 11.04 5.15 -10.74
N GLU A 124 12.13 4.43 -11.07
CA GLU A 124 12.07 3.23 -11.89
C GLU A 124 11.46 2.07 -11.11
N ASP A 125 10.35 1.51 -11.62
CA ASP A 125 9.66 0.36 -11.06
C ASP A 125 10.58 -0.88 -11.00
N SER A 126 10.49 -1.64 -9.89
CA SER A 126 11.34 -2.79 -9.54
C SER A 126 12.81 -2.43 -9.26
N ARG A 127 13.15 -1.13 -9.19
CA ARG A 127 14.52 -0.65 -9.00
C ARG A 127 14.64 0.50 -8.00
N VAL A 128 13.62 0.80 -7.24
CA VAL A 128 13.59 1.90 -6.27
C VAL A 128 14.79 1.85 -5.30
N ALA A 129 15.21 0.64 -4.90
CA ALA A 129 16.36 0.45 -4.01
C ALA A 129 17.69 1.01 -4.55
N ARG A 130 17.83 1.25 -5.87
CA ARG A 130 19.04 1.86 -6.46
C ARG A 130 19.16 3.33 -6.12
N ASP A 131 18.01 4.00 -5.96
CA ASP A 131 17.91 5.44 -5.78
C ASP A 131 17.28 5.81 -4.42
N GLU A 132 17.38 4.90 -3.42
CA GLU A 132 16.74 5.04 -2.10
C GLU A 132 17.13 6.36 -1.40
N ALA A 133 18.38 6.81 -1.55
CA ALA A 133 18.82 8.09 -0.99
C ALA A 133 18.13 9.30 -1.66
N ALA A 134 17.98 9.27 -2.99
CA ALA A 134 17.26 10.31 -3.73
C ALA A 134 15.77 10.31 -3.38
N LEU A 135 15.15 9.11 -3.23
CA LEU A 135 13.79 8.97 -2.78
C LEU A 135 13.60 9.53 -1.36
N THR A 136 14.52 9.23 -0.45
CA THR A 136 14.49 9.77 0.91
C THR A 136 14.49 11.31 0.90
N GLN A 137 15.39 11.92 0.12
CA GLN A 137 15.46 13.39 -0.02
C GLN A 137 14.16 13.96 -0.63
N PHE A 138 13.63 13.32 -1.66
CA PHE A 138 12.37 13.74 -2.29
C PHE A 138 11.21 13.72 -1.30
N ILE A 139 11.01 12.61 -0.58
CA ILE A 139 9.96 12.47 0.43
C ILE A 139 10.17 13.51 1.54
N GLN A 140 11.38 13.64 2.07
CA GLN A 140 11.69 14.63 3.11
C GLN A 140 11.32 16.06 2.68
N GLY A 141 11.59 16.43 1.42
CA GLY A 141 11.22 17.73 0.86
C GLY A 141 9.71 17.96 0.76
N CYS A 142 8.92 16.90 0.76
CA CYS A 142 7.45 16.96 0.72
C CYS A 142 6.81 17.00 2.13
N LEU A 143 7.55 16.60 3.18
CA LEU A 143 7.04 16.46 4.53
C LEU A 143 7.10 17.78 5.31
N ARG A 144 6.20 17.88 6.28
CA ARG A 144 6.14 18.95 7.30
C ARG A 144 6.25 18.31 8.69
N ALA A 145 6.78 19.03 9.64
CA ALA A 145 6.74 18.60 11.04
C ALA A 145 5.28 18.36 11.49
N GLY A 146 5.05 17.22 12.14
CA GLY A 146 3.71 16.83 12.60
C GLY A 146 2.86 16.09 11.55
N ASP A 147 3.35 15.87 10.32
CA ASP A 147 2.67 14.99 9.35
C ASP A 147 2.58 13.56 9.88
N VAL A 148 1.53 12.84 9.46
CA VAL A 148 1.40 11.40 9.66
C VAL A 148 1.60 10.71 8.32
N LEU A 149 2.74 10.04 8.18
CA LEU A 149 3.18 9.36 6.97
C LEU A 149 2.73 7.90 7.00
N PHE A 150 2.09 7.45 5.94
CA PHE A 150 1.75 6.05 5.70
C PHE A 150 2.56 5.54 4.51
N SER A 151 3.26 4.44 4.70
CA SER A 151 4.00 3.76 3.62
C SER A 151 3.85 2.26 3.73
N THR A 152 4.27 1.53 2.73
CA THR A 152 4.42 0.07 2.83
C THR A 152 5.45 -0.29 3.89
N TRP A 153 5.26 -1.45 4.52
CA TRP A 153 6.18 -1.94 5.55
C TRP A 153 7.56 -2.27 4.96
N CYS A 154 8.62 -1.90 5.69
CA CYS A 154 10.00 -2.10 5.25
C CYS A 154 10.46 -3.58 5.22
N GLU A 155 9.61 -4.53 5.62
CA GLU A 155 9.82 -5.98 5.51
C GLU A 155 8.63 -6.67 4.81
N ASP A 156 7.92 -5.97 3.90
CA ASP A 156 6.69 -6.45 3.25
C ASP A 156 6.94 -7.56 2.22
N GLY A 157 8.20 -7.85 1.86
CA GLY A 157 8.60 -8.92 0.95
C GLY A 157 8.65 -8.54 -0.53
N HIS A 158 8.31 -7.30 -0.90
CA HIS A 158 8.51 -6.75 -2.24
C HIS A 158 9.66 -5.72 -2.21
N CYS A 159 10.61 -5.82 -3.13
CA CYS A 159 11.83 -5.00 -3.12
C CYS A 159 11.55 -3.49 -3.07
N ASP A 160 10.58 -2.99 -3.83
CA ASP A 160 10.24 -1.58 -3.85
C ASP A 160 9.47 -1.16 -2.58
N HIS A 161 8.59 -2.03 -2.02
CA HIS A 161 7.91 -1.77 -0.75
C HIS A 161 8.90 -1.56 0.38
N GLU A 162 9.90 -2.45 0.45
CA GLU A 162 10.95 -2.39 1.45
C GLU A 162 11.82 -1.14 1.30
N ALA A 163 12.21 -0.80 0.07
CA ALA A 163 12.99 0.40 -0.21
C ALA A 163 12.20 1.69 0.14
N VAL A 164 10.93 1.75 -0.25
CA VAL A 164 10.04 2.87 0.09
C VAL A 164 9.83 2.97 1.60
N GLY A 165 9.60 1.84 2.29
CA GLY A 165 9.46 1.80 3.74
C GLY A 165 10.70 2.37 4.46
N ARG A 166 11.91 1.95 4.05
CA ARG A 166 13.16 2.48 4.61
C ARG A 166 13.37 3.97 4.31
N ALA A 167 13.12 4.39 3.08
CA ALA A 167 13.22 5.80 2.69
C ALA A 167 12.24 6.67 3.50
N CYS A 168 11.00 6.20 3.67
CA CYS A 168 9.98 6.87 4.48
C CYS A 168 10.38 6.97 5.96
N ALA A 169 10.99 5.93 6.53
CA ALA A 169 11.45 5.95 7.92
C ALA A 169 12.53 7.03 8.15
N LEU A 170 13.49 7.13 7.22
CA LEU A 170 14.54 8.15 7.29
C LEU A 170 13.97 9.55 7.08
N ALA A 171 13.10 9.74 6.07
CA ALA A 171 12.50 11.03 5.75
C ALA A 171 11.58 11.52 6.89
N ALA A 172 10.74 10.66 7.46
CA ALA A 172 9.87 11.00 8.57
C ALA A 172 10.64 11.46 9.80
N ARG A 173 11.69 10.71 10.17
CA ARG A 173 12.57 11.08 11.28
C ARG A 173 13.23 12.46 11.07
N ALA A 174 13.74 12.73 9.87
CA ALA A 174 14.40 13.99 9.53
C ALA A 174 13.42 15.17 9.53
N ALA A 175 12.17 14.97 9.11
CA ALA A 175 11.15 16.01 9.03
C ALA A 175 10.34 16.21 10.33
N GLY A 176 10.51 15.36 11.36
CA GLY A 176 9.67 15.39 12.55
C GLY A 176 8.23 14.92 12.28
N ALA A 177 8.04 14.02 11.32
CA ALA A 177 6.79 13.36 11.01
C ALA A 177 6.70 11.99 11.70
N SER A 178 5.49 11.46 11.90
CA SER A 178 5.29 10.10 12.43
C SER A 178 5.04 9.12 11.30
N LEU A 179 5.75 7.98 11.30
CA LEU A 179 5.55 6.91 10.32
C LEU A 179 4.55 5.88 10.83
N LYS A 180 3.70 5.42 9.93
CA LYS A 180 2.81 4.26 10.07
C LYS A 180 3.04 3.34 8.86
N GLU A 181 3.31 2.07 9.10
CA GLU A 181 3.62 1.12 8.04
C GLU A 181 2.41 0.23 7.73
N LEU A 182 2.23 -0.09 6.47
CA LEU A 182 1.09 -0.85 5.93
C LEU A 182 1.57 -2.18 5.35
N PRO A 183 1.11 -3.33 5.89
CA PRO A 183 1.38 -4.62 5.28
C PRO A 183 0.47 -4.83 4.06
N ILE A 184 1.05 -5.17 2.91
CA ILE A 184 0.34 -5.50 1.67
C ILE A 184 0.69 -6.92 1.23
N TRP A 185 1.92 -7.17 0.80
CA TRP A 185 2.36 -8.51 0.42
C TRP A 185 2.59 -9.43 1.61
N THR A 186 2.78 -8.88 2.78
CA THR A 186 2.82 -9.60 4.06
C THR A 186 1.63 -10.57 4.21
N TRP A 187 0.43 -10.16 3.79
CA TRP A 187 -0.76 -11.02 3.80
C TRP A 187 -0.61 -12.28 2.92
N HIS A 188 0.32 -12.26 1.97
CA HIS A 188 0.58 -13.38 1.08
C HIS A 188 1.54 -14.41 1.69
N TRP A 189 2.63 -13.95 2.29
CA TRP A 189 3.73 -14.83 2.65
C TRP A 189 3.86 -15.13 4.16
N ALA A 190 3.35 -14.27 5.04
CA ALA A 190 3.59 -14.41 6.46
C ALA A 190 2.75 -15.55 7.07
N ASP A 191 3.34 -16.17 8.11
CA ASP A 191 2.60 -17.08 8.98
C ASP A 191 1.79 -16.27 10.00
N PRO A 192 0.46 -16.42 10.04
CA PRO A 192 -0.42 -15.67 10.95
C PRO A 192 -0.18 -15.91 12.44
N GLU A 193 0.48 -17.01 12.81
CA GLU A 193 0.89 -17.33 14.18
C GLU A 193 2.41 -17.16 14.38
N GLY A 194 3.11 -16.76 13.31
CA GLY A 194 4.55 -16.56 13.32
C GLY A 194 4.99 -15.29 14.05
N ARG A 195 6.31 -15.20 14.23
CA ARG A 195 6.97 -14.03 14.86
C ARG A 195 7.51 -13.03 13.85
N GLN A 196 7.18 -13.19 12.56
CA GLN A 196 7.68 -12.31 11.51
C GLN A 196 7.04 -10.93 11.54
N LEU A 197 5.80 -10.81 12.06
CA LEU A 197 5.09 -9.54 12.14
C LEU A 197 5.32 -8.86 13.50
N PRO A 198 5.42 -7.53 13.52
CA PRO A 198 5.53 -6.74 14.75
C PRO A 198 4.16 -6.59 15.43
N TRP A 199 3.62 -7.69 15.97
CA TRP A 199 2.27 -7.78 16.53
C TRP A 199 2.00 -6.74 17.62
N GLU A 200 3.00 -6.42 18.43
CA GLU A 200 2.91 -5.41 19.50
C GLU A 200 2.66 -3.99 18.95
N ARG A 201 3.12 -3.69 17.73
CA ARG A 201 2.90 -2.42 17.02
C ARG A 201 1.65 -2.44 16.15
N ALA A 202 1.08 -3.61 15.88
CA ALA A 202 -0.03 -3.77 14.96
C ALA A 202 -1.35 -3.27 15.55
N ARG A 203 -2.13 -2.53 14.74
CA ARG A 203 -3.47 -2.03 15.10
C ARG A 203 -4.43 -2.19 13.93
N LYS A 204 -5.70 -2.47 14.25
CA LYS A 204 -6.78 -2.49 13.28
C LYS A 204 -7.42 -1.11 13.13
N VAL A 205 -7.56 -0.64 11.91
CA VAL A 205 -8.47 0.45 11.55
C VAL A 205 -9.76 -0.20 11.08
N LEU A 206 -10.82 -0.13 11.90
CA LEU A 206 -12.09 -0.79 11.60
C LEU A 206 -12.83 -0.12 10.44
N LEU A 207 -13.43 -0.91 9.58
CA LEU A 207 -14.16 -0.47 8.40
C LEU A 207 -15.61 -0.95 8.46
N SER A 208 -16.54 -0.08 8.11
CA SER A 208 -17.93 -0.46 7.89
C SER A 208 -18.10 -1.30 6.62
N PRO A 209 -19.17 -2.09 6.50
CA PRO A 209 -19.47 -2.84 5.28
C PRO A 209 -19.52 -1.96 4.01
N ALA A 210 -20.00 -0.71 4.14
CA ALA A 210 -20.03 0.23 3.03
C ALA A 210 -18.63 0.66 2.58
N GLN A 211 -17.69 0.85 3.52
CA GLN A 211 -16.30 1.20 3.21
C GLN A 211 -15.56 0.04 2.55
N VAL A 212 -15.77 -1.18 3.03
CA VAL A 212 -15.23 -2.39 2.39
C VAL A 212 -15.79 -2.57 0.97
N ALA A 213 -17.08 -2.34 0.78
CA ALA A 213 -17.71 -2.42 -0.55
C ALA A 213 -17.12 -1.39 -1.52
N ARG A 214 -16.90 -0.14 -1.08
CA ARG A 214 -16.25 0.89 -1.89
C ARG A 214 -14.79 0.53 -2.20
N LYS A 215 -14.04 0.01 -1.21
CA LYS A 215 -12.66 -0.46 -1.43
C LYS A 215 -12.63 -1.57 -2.49
N ARG A 216 -13.55 -2.55 -2.40
CA ARG A 216 -13.69 -3.59 -3.42
C ARG A 216 -13.97 -2.98 -4.80
N HIS A 217 -14.89 -2.04 -4.89
CA HIS A 217 -15.21 -1.35 -6.15
C HIS A 217 -14.00 -0.57 -6.69
N ALA A 218 -13.22 0.06 -5.83
CA ALA A 218 -12.00 0.77 -6.19
C ALA A 218 -10.91 -0.17 -6.73
N ILE A 219 -10.69 -1.33 -6.11
CA ILE A 219 -9.73 -2.35 -6.60
C ILE A 219 -10.08 -2.78 -8.04
N HIS A 220 -11.36 -2.85 -8.40
CA HIS A 220 -11.78 -3.17 -9.77
C HIS A 220 -11.51 -2.04 -10.80
N ALA A 221 -10.88 -0.94 -10.41
CA ALA A 221 -10.35 0.03 -11.37
C ALA A 221 -9.05 -0.43 -12.02
N PHE A 222 -8.29 -1.30 -11.35
CA PHE A 222 -6.95 -1.73 -11.78
C PHE A 222 -7.02 -2.91 -12.77
N ALA A 223 -7.66 -2.69 -13.93
CA ALA A 223 -7.86 -3.73 -14.94
C ALA A 223 -6.52 -4.36 -15.37
N SER A 224 -5.46 -3.54 -15.49
CA SER A 224 -4.13 -4.03 -15.84
C SER A 224 -3.58 -5.05 -14.84
N GLN A 225 -3.95 -4.96 -13.57
CA GLN A 225 -3.45 -5.86 -12.51
C GLN A 225 -4.40 -7.05 -12.26
N LEU A 226 -5.67 -6.89 -12.61
CA LEU A 226 -6.70 -7.95 -12.53
C LEU A 226 -6.67 -8.90 -13.73
N GLU A 227 -6.03 -8.48 -14.81
CA GLU A 227 -5.89 -9.26 -16.03
C GLU A 227 -4.45 -9.74 -16.19
N GLY A 228 -4.28 -11.02 -16.46
CA GLY A 228 -2.99 -11.56 -16.88
C GLY A 228 -2.77 -11.42 -18.38
N ASP A 229 -1.74 -12.08 -18.87
CA ASP A 229 -1.51 -12.28 -20.30
C ASP A 229 -1.48 -13.79 -20.62
N PRO A 230 -2.62 -14.37 -21.03
CA PRO A 230 -2.70 -15.79 -21.34
C PRO A 230 -1.78 -16.24 -22.49
N GLN A 231 -1.38 -15.31 -23.38
CA GLN A 231 -0.51 -15.64 -24.51
C GLN A 231 0.90 -16.07 -24.09
N ILE A 232 1.33 -15.58 -22.91
CA ILE A 232 2.64 -15.93 -22.33
C ILE A 232 2.50 -16.66 -20.99
N GLY A 233 1.29 -17.12 -20.64
CA GLY A 233 1.04 -17.83 -19.40
C GLY A 233 1.17 -16.97 -18.13
N LEU A 234 1.09 -15.64 -18.24
CA LEU A 234 1.20 -14.71 -17.12
C LEU A 234 -0.14 -14.58 -16.40
N ALA A 235 -0.17 -14.96 -15.14
CA ALA A 235 -1.34 -14.81 -14.28
C ALA A 235 -1.56 -13.33 -13.88
N PRO A 236 -2.80 -12.94 -13.47
CA PRO A 236 -3.06 -11.63 -12.87
C PRO A 236 -2.16 -11.37 -11.65
N VAL A 237 -1.65 -10.15 -11.51
CA VAL A 237 -0.92 -9.72 -10.31
C VAL A 237 -1.86 -9.73 -9.10
N LEU A 238 -3.06 -9.18 -9.27
CA LEU A 238 -4.11 -9.16 -8.24
C LEU A 238 -5.12 -10.29 -8.50
N ALA A 239 -4.68 -11.54 -8.30
CA ALA A 239 -5.58 -12.68 -8.37
C ALA A 239 -6.66 -12.62 -7.24
N PRO A 240 -7.85 -13.24 -7.43
CA PRO A 240 -8.95 -13.15 -6.46
C PRO A 240 -8.56 -13.47 -5.01
N HIS A 241 -7.74 -14.50 -4.80
CA HIS A 241 -7.28 -14.92 -3.48
C HIS A 241 -6.32 -13.90 -2.81
N ILE A 242 -5.68 -13.01 -3.57
CA ILE A 242 -4.87 -11.91 -3.05
C ILE A 242 -5.80 -10.79 -2.58
N ILE A 243 -6.78 -10.43 -3.41
CA ILE A 243 -7.75 -9.38 -3.13
C ILE A 243 -8.58 -9.71 -1.87
N GLU A 244 -9.03 -10.96 -1.73
CA GLU A 244 -9.83 -11.40 -0.57
C GLU A 244 -9.13 -11.12 0.77
N ARG A 245 -7.82 -11.27 0.86
CA ARG A 245 -7.04 -11.00 2.07
C ARG A 245 -7.02 -9.51 2.43
N LEU A 246 -7.07 -8.64 1.43
CA LEU A 246 -7.01 -7.18 1.58
C LEU A 246 -8.41 -6.55 1.77
N LEU A 247 -9.48 -7.36 1.66
CA LEU A 247 -10.88 -6.94 1.83
C LEU A 247 -11.48 -7.40 3.15
N GLN A 248 -10.67 -7.31 4.23
CA GLN A 248 -11.15 -7.54 5.59
C GLN A 248 -12.01 -6.35 6.08
N PRO A 249 -12.85 -6.52 7.13
CA PRO A 249 -13.58 -5.41 7.75
C PRO A 249 -12.66 -4.48 8.58
N PHE A 250 -11.40 -4.45 8.27
CA PHE A 250 -10.36 -3.61 8.85
C PHE A 250 -9.16 -3.51 7.92
N GLU A 251 -8.34 -2.51 8.14
CA GLU A 251 -6.97 -2.42 7.63
C GLU A 251 -6.00 -2.49 8.79
N VAL A 252 -4.78 -3.00 8.55
CA VAL A 252 -3.74 -3.10 9.58
C VAL A 252 -2.71 -2.01 9.37
N VAL A 253 -2.32 -1.37 10.46
CA VAL A 253 -1.21 -0.43 10.50
C VAL A 253 -0.23 -0.83 11.59
N PHE A 254 1.06 -0.72 11.35
CA PHE A 254 2.11 -0.82 12.35
C PHE A 254 2.48 0.59 12.83
N LEU A 255 2.40 0.80 14.16
CA LEU A 255 2.67 2.11 14.81
C LEU A 255 4.17 2.32 15.05
#